data_18ce4726910bd3ed7755b1ff6592aacc
#
_entry.id   18ce4726910bd3ed7755b1ff6592aacc
#
_cell.length_a   1.000
_cell.length_b   1.000
_cell.length_c   1.000
_cell.angle_alpha   90.00
_cell.angle_beta   90.00
_cell.angle_gamma   90.00
#
_symmetry.space_group_name_H-M   'P 1'
#
loop_
_entity.id
_entity.type
_entity.pdbx_description
1 polymer ?
#
loop_
_entity_poly.entity_id
_entity_poly.type
_entity_poly.pdbx_seq_one_letter_code
_entity_poly.pdbx_strand_id
1 'polypeptide(L)'
;MLEGTEQDAGVKKESPTIAGLLGYALGCVGMRLDDFERMTPDEFSAVCEAHAKTREADSRESWEQTRALAYTLSGPYMKHKTTVQRFWPLPWDEKKEKRGTDRVVMSREEQKRRFEELAKRV
;
A
#
# COMPACT_ATOMS: atom_id res chain seq x y z
N MET A 1 9.26 -1.24 47.92
CA MET A 1 10.42 -1.04 47.03
C MET A 1 10.39 -2.14 46.02
N LEU A 2 9.80 -1.85 44.87
CA LEU A 2 9.85 -2.71 43.69
C LEU A 2 10.39 -1.85 42.54
N GLU A 3 11.69 -1.98 42.31
CA GLU A 3 12.34 -1.43 41.14
C GLU A 3 11.89 -2.24 39.91
N GLY A 4 11.01 -1.65 39.14
CA GLY A 4 10.64 -2.16 37.82
C GLY A 4 11.79 -1.91 36.85
N THR A 5 12.52 -2.95 36.52
CA THR A 5 13.49 -2.93 35.43
C THR A 5 12.70 -2.89 34.12
N GLU A 6 12.55 -1.72 33.55
CA GLU A 6 12.17 -1.59 32.14
C GLU A 6 13.29 -2.17 31.28
N GLN A 7 13.11 -3.41 30.86
CA GLN A 7 13.89 -3.97 29.77
C GLN A 7 13.35 -3.39 28.47
N ASP A 8 14.01 -2.34 28.02
CA ASP A 8 13.99 -1.89 26.63
C ASP A 8 14.49 -3.05 25.76
N ALA A 9 13.53 -3.85 25.29
CA ALA A 9 13.78 -4.87 24.30
C ALA A 9 13.97 -4.19 22.94
N GLY A 10 15.14 -3.60 22.76
CA GLY A 10 15.65 -3.23 21.45
C GLY A 10 15.61 -4.47 20.58
N VAL A 11 14.67 -4.49 19.61
CA VAL A 11 14.59 -5.55 18.59
C VAL A 11 15.91 -5.53 17.85
N LYS A 12 16.85 -6.37 18.28
CA LYS A 12 18.05 -6.68 17.53
C LYS A 12 17.57 -7.24 16.20
N LYS A 13 17.77 -6.46 15.14
CA LYS A 13 17.58 -6.90 13.76
C LYS A 13 18.61 -7.99 13.52
N GLU A 14 18.25 -9.24 13.82
CA GLU A 14 19.12 -10.38 13.54
C GLU A 14 19.36 -10.44 12.03
N SER A 15 20.63 -10.54 11.67
CA SER A 15 21.01 -10.74 10.27
C SER A 15 20.33 -12.01 9.75
N PRO A 16 19.69 -11.99 8.58
CA PRO A 16 19.02 -13.16 8.07
C PRO A 16 20.02 -14.29 7.85
N THR A 17 19.73 -15.45 8.42
CA THR A 17 20.54 -16.66 8.20
C THR A 17 20.24 -17.26 6.83
N ILE A 18 21.19 -18.00 6.24
CA ILE A 18 20.97 -18.71 4.96
C ILE A 18 19.78 -19.65 5.07
N ALA A 19 19.62 -20.35 6.20
CA ALA A 19 18.46 -21.21 6.45
C ALA A 19 17.14 -20.43 6.47
N GLY A 20 17.14 -19.23 7.06
CA GLY A 20 15.97 -18.34 7.07
C GLY A 20 15.61 -17.85 5.66
N LEU A 21 16.61 -17.46 4.87
CA LEU A 21 16.40 -17.05 3.46
C LEU A 21 15.88 -18.20 2.60
N LEU A 22 16.43 -19.41 2.79
CA LEU A 22 15.95 -20.61 2.12
C LEU A 22 14.49 -20.92 2.47
N GLY A 23 14.16 -20.89 3.75
CA GLY A 23 12.78 -21.09 4.22
C GLY A 23 11.80 -20.08 3.62
N TYR A 24 12.20 -18.81 3.55
CA TYR A 24 11.40 -17.78 2.90
C TYR A 24 11.25 -18.00 1.38
N ALA A 25 12.36 -18.35 0.71
CA ALA A 25 12.36 -18.59 -0.74
C ALA A 25 11.44 -19.76 -1.13
N LEU A 26 11.57 -20.88 -0.46
CA LEU A 26 10.78 -22.09 -0.77
C LEU A 26 9.37 -22.02 -0.20
N GLY A 27 9.22 -21.53 1.03
CA GLY A 27 7.93 -21.53 1.73
C GLY A 27 7.01 -20.36 1.37
N CYS A 28 7.54 -19.15 1.25
CA CYS A 28 6.74 -17.95 1.03
C CYS A 28 6.70 -17.54 -0.44
N VAL A 29 7.85 -17.49 -1.09
CA VAL A 29 7.94 -17.11 -2.52
C VAL A 29 7.51 -18.27 -3.42
N GLY A 30 7.77 -19.51 -3.00
CA GLY A 30 7.40 -20.70 -3.75
C GLY A 30 8.39 -21.05 -4.87
N MET A 31 9.66 -20.61 -4.74
CA MET A 31 10.68 -20.96 -5.73
C MET A 31 11.21 -22.38 -5.51
N ARG A 32 11.86 -22.92 -6.53
CA ARG A 32 12.52 -24.24 -6.45
C ARG A 32 13.88 -24.10 -5.79
N LEU A 33 14.34 -25.20 -5.16
CA LEU A 33 15.65 -25.25 -4.52
C LEU A 33 16.77 -24.97 -5.52
N ASP A 34 16.70 -25.61 -6.71
CA ASP A 34 17.69 -25.43 -7.77
C ASP A 34 17.82 -23.98 -8.24
N ASP A 35 16.71 -23.24 -8.27
CA ASP A 35 16.68 -21.84 -8.66
C ASP A 35 17.32 -20.98 -7.58
N PHE A 36 17.05 -21.28 -6.30
CA PHE A 36 17.65 -20.58 -5.17
C PHE A 36 19.18 -20.78 -5.11
N GLU A 37 19.65 -22.00 -5.36
CA GLU A 37 21.09 -22.34 -5.32
C GLU A 37 21.90 -21.66 -6.44
N ARG A 38 21.26 -21.38 -7.58
CA ARG A 38 21.91 -20.74 -8.75
C ARG A 38 21.81 -19.23 -8.74
N MET A 39 20.96 -18.67 -7.90
CA MET A 39 20.66 -17.26 -7.86
C MET A 39 21.75 -16.48 -7.09
N THR A 40 22.10 -15.32 -7.63
CA THR A 40 22.97 -14.37 -6.90
C THR A 40 22.18 -13.66 -5.80
N PRO A 41 22.85 -13.13 -4.76
CA PRO A 41 22.17 -12.36 -3.72
C PRO A 41 21.35 -11.17 -4.25
N ASP A 42 21.84 -10.51 -5.31
CA ASP A 42 21.15 -9.37 -5.92
C ASP A 42 19.87 -9.82 -6.65
N GLU A 43 19.94 -10.91 -7.38
CA GLU A 43 18.76 -11.52 -8.02
C GLU A 43 17.74 -11.97 -6.98
N PHE A 44 18.18 -12.58 -5.89
CA PHE A 44 17.30 -12.97 -4.79
C PHE A 44 16.63 -11.75 -4.14
N SER A 45 17.36 -10.66 -3.91
CA SER A 45 16.80 -9.41 -3.40
C SER A 45 15.73 -8.84 -4.31
N ALA A 46 15.96 -8.87 -5.62
CA ALA A 46 14.97 -8.40 -6.61
C ALA A 46 13.68 -9.24 -6.58
N VAL A 47 13.81 -10.57 -6.45
CA VAL A 47 12.65 -11.48 -6.32
C VAL A 47 11.88 -11.21 -5.05
N CYS A 48 12.58 -11.04 -3.91
CA CYS A 48 11.94 -10.72 -2.63
C CYS A 48 11.20 -9.38 -2.68
N GLU A 49 11.78 -8.37 -3.31
CA GLU A 49 11.14 -7.05 -3.47
C GLU A 49 9.88 -7.14 -4.35
N ALA A 50 9.95 -7.85 -5.46
CA ALA A 50 8.79 -8.06 -6.32
C ALA A 50 7.67 -8.82 -5.60
N HIS A 51 8.03 -9.88 -4.86
CA HIS A 51 7.08 -10.63 -4.05
C HIS A 51 6.43 -9.77 -2.96
N ALA A 52 7.21 -8.94 -2.26
CA ALA A 52 6.68 -8.03 -1.25
C ALA A 52 5.70 -7.01 -1.84
N LYS A 53 5.99 -6.45 -3.02
CA LYS A 53 5.08 -5.53 -3.74
C LYS A 53 3.77 -6.22 -4.12
N THR A 54 3.83 -7.43 -4.62
CA THR A 54 2.63 -8.22 -4.96
C THR A 54 1.79 -8.50 -3.71
N ARG A 55 2.42 -8.95 -2.63
CA ARG A 55 1.74 -9.19 -1.36
C ARG A 55 1.09 -7.93 -0.77
N GLU A 56 1.75 -6.78 -0.90
CA GLU A 56 1.18 -5.50 -0.47
C GLU A 56 -0.04 -5.12 -1.33
N ALA A 57 0.03 -5.30 -2.65
CA ALA A 57 -1.08 -5.03 -3.54
C ALA A 57 -2.28 -5.92 -3.25
N ASP A 58 -2.06 -7.23 -3.08
CA ASP A 58 -3.11 -8.21 -2.74
C ASP A 58 -3.77 -7.88 -1.39
N SER A 59 -2.95 -7.50 -0.41
CA SER A 59 -3.46 -7.10 0.91
C SER A 59 -4.32 -5.84 0.83
N ARG A 60 -3.89 -4.84 0.06
CA ARG A 60 -4.68 -3.62 -0.17
C ARG A 60 -6.01 -3.92 -0.84
N GLU A 61 -5.98 -4.72 -1.89
CA GLU A 61 -7.18 -5.12 -2.61
C GLU A 61 -8.17 -5.85 -1.69
N SER A 62 -7.67 -6.79 -0.90
CA SER A 62 -8.49 -7.53 0.09
C SER A 62 -9.14 -6.60 1.12
N TRP A 63 -8.40 -5.62 1.64
CA TRP A 63 -8.93 -4.64 2.59
C TRP A 63 -9.94 -3.69 1.93
N GLU A 64 -9.71 -3.27 0.69
CA GLU A 64 -10.66 -2.43 -0.05
C GLU A 64 -11.97 -3.17 -0.35
N GLN A 65 -11.89 -4.45 -0.71
CA GLN A 65 -13.07 -5.30 -0.90
C GLN A 65 -13.86 -5.47 0.40
N THR A 66 -13.17 -5.74 1.50
CA THR A 66 -13.78 -5.87 2.83
C THR A 66 -14.47 -4.57 3.25
N ARG A 67 -13.80 -3.44 3.04
CA ARG A 67 -14.36 -2.10 3.32
C ARG A 67 -15.61 -1.82 2.50
N ALA A 68 -15.57 -2.09 1.20
CA ALA A 68 -16.71 -1.91 0.31
C ALA A 68 -17.92 -2.75 0.73
N LEU A 69 -17.66 -4.00 1.08
CA LEU A 69 -18.70 -4.91 1.58
C LEU A 69 -19.29 -4.42 2.90
N ALA A 70 -18.44 -4.04 3.86
CA ALA A 70 -18.88 -3.51 5.16
C ALA A 70 -19.71 -2.22 4.98
N TYR A 71 -19.29 -1.32 4.11
CA TYR A 71 -20.02 -0.10 3.80
C TYR A 71 -21.41 -0.39 3.20
N THR A 72 -21.48 -1.30 2.25
CA THR A 72 -22.75 -1.69 1.61
C THR A 72 -23.72 -2.32 2.62
N LEU A 73 -23.23 -3.21 3.47
CA LEU A 73 -24.05 -3.88 4.48
C LEU A 73 -24.51 -2.91 5.60
N SER A 74 -23.71 -1.91 5.91
CA SER A 74 -24.03 -0.92 6.93
C SER A 74 -24.97 0.19 6.42
N GLY A 75 -25.11 0.35 5.11
CA GLY A 75 -25.92 1.40 4.49
C GLY A 75 -27.32 1.60 5.08
N PRO A 76 -28.13 0.53 5.23
CA PRO A 76 -29.48 0.64 5.79
C PRO A 76 -29.52 1.10 7.25
N TYR A 77 -28.44 0.94 8.01
CA TYR A 77 -28.33 1.28 9.42
C TYR A 77 -27.69 2.63 9.69
N MET A 78 -27.16 3.29 8.65
CA MET A 78 -26.54 4.62 8.78
C MET A 78 -27.59 5.73 8.83
N LYS A 79 -27.52 6.58 9.85
CA LYS A 79 -28.39 7.78 9.98
C LYS A 79 -28.04 8.86 8.94
N HIS A 80 -26.76 8.95 8.54
CA HIS A 80 -26.27 9.92 7.58
C HIS A 80 -25.44 9.23 6.50
N LYS A 81 -25.62 9.66 5.26
CA LYS A 81 -24.76 9.21 4.16
C LYS A 81 -23.35 9.73 4.37
N THR A 82 -22.38 8.82 4.39
CA THR A 82 -20.96 9.14 4.47
C THR A 82 -20.20 8.50 3.30
N THR A 83 -19.00 8.94 3.02
CA THR A 83 -18.15 8.31 2.01
C THR A 83 -17.53 7.03 2.55
N VAL A 84 -17.14 6.12 1.65
CA VAL A 84 -16.48 4.86 2.00
C VAL A 84 -15.20 5.12 2.81
N GLN A 85 -14.42 6.14 2.41
CA GLN A 85 -13.19 6.53 3.08
C GLN A 85 -13.42 7.09 4.49
N ARG A 86 -14.50 7.82 4.71
CA ARG A 86 -14.88 8.32 6.04
C ARG A 86 -15.47 7.24 6.93
N PHE A 87 -16.16 6.27 6.33
CA PHE A 87 -16.75 5.15 7.07
C PHE A 87 -15.66 4.27 7.69
N TRP A 88 -14.64 3.94 6.93
CA TRP A 88 -13.51 3.15 7.39
C TRP A 88 -12.22 3.63 6.71
N PRO A 89 -11.49 4.58 7.34
CA PRO A 89 -10.25 5.09 6.77
C PRO A 89 -9.16 4.03 6.77
N LEU A 90 -8.49 3.86 5.63
CA LEU A 90 -7.34 2.97 5.49
C LEU A 90 -6.05 3.81 5.36
N PRO A 91 -4.88 3.28 5.76
CA PRO A 91 -3.63 4.05 5.82
C PRO A 91 -3.20 4.70 4.50
N TRP A 92 -3.66 4.17 3.37
CA TRP A 92 -3.32 4.71 2.04
C TRP A 92 -4.32 5.72 1.49
N ASP A 93 -5.44 5.97 2.15
CA ASP A 93 -6.45 6.94 1.71
C ASP A 93 -5.93 8.37 1.78
N GLU A 94 -5.14 8.73 2.79
CA GLU A 94 -4.57 10.06 2.96
C GLU A 94 -3.67 10.50 1.78
N LYS A 95 -3.01 9.54 1.13
CA LYS A 95 -2.19 9.82 -0.06
C LYS A 95 -3.03 10.20 -1.28
N LYS A 96 -4.28 9.75 -1.36
CA LYS A 96 -5.20 10.11 -2.45
C LYS A 96 -5.76 11.52 -2.28
N GLU A 97 -6.04 11.95 -1.05
CA GLU A 97 -6.49 13.33 -0.78
C GLU A 97 -5.41 14.37 -1.12
N LYS A 98 -4.15 14.11 -0.77
CA LYS A 98 -3.03 15.00 -1.13
C LYS A 98 -2.78 15.07 -2.64
N ARG A 99 -3.02 14.00 -3.39
CA ARG A 99 -2.94 14.01 -4.86
C ARG A 99 -4.16 14.63 -5.53
N GLY A 100 -5.32 14.63 -4.87
CA GLY A 100 -6.54 15.26 -5.36
C GLY A 100 -6.55 16.78 -5.20
N THR A 101 -5.87 17.30 -4.17
CA THR A 101 -5.75 18.74 -3.90
C THR A 101 -4.70 19.42 -4.76
N ASP A 102 -3.74 18.69 -5.30
CA ASP A 102 -2.71 19.22 -6.22
C ASP A 102 -3.18 19.27 -7.70
N ARG A 103 -4.35 18.77 -7.99
CA ARG A 103 -5.05 19.17 -9.20
C ARG A 103 -5.55 20.59 -8.97
N VAL A 104 -4.74 21.55 -9.40
CA VAL A 104 -5.18 22.93 -9.60
C VAL A 104 -6.49 22.85 -10.37
N VAL A 105 -7.60 23.00 -9.67
CA VAL A 105 -8.90 23.14 -10.31
C VAL A 105 -8.84 24.49 -10.98
N MET A 106 -8.43 24.47 -12.26
CA MET A 106 -8.42 25.69 -13.06
C MET A 106 -9.83 26.26 -13.01
N SER A 107 -9.91 27.53 -12.62
CA SER A 107 -11.16 28.27 -12.63
C SER A 107 -11.82 28.14 -14.01
N ARG A 108 -13.14 28.06 -14.02
CA ARG A 108 -13.93 27.97 -15.27
C ARG A 108 -13.56 29.07 -16.28
N GLU A 109 -13.12 30.21 -15.80
CA GLU A 109 -12.65 31.33 -16.60
C GLU A 109 -11.25 31.10 -17.20
N GLU A 110 -10.35 30.44 -16.48
CA GLU A 110 -9.05 30.03 -16.99
C GLU A 110 -9.15 28.93 -18.03
N GLN A 111 -10.07 27.97 -17.83
CA GLN A 111 -10.34 26.93 -18.84
C GLN A 111 -10.87 27.54 -20.13
N LYS A 112 -11.77 28.54 -20.02
CA LYS A 112 -12.34 29.24 -21.17
C LYS A 112 -11.28 30.05 -21.92
N ARG A 113 -10.42 30.77 -21.21
CA ARG A 113 -9.29 31.52 -21.81
C ARG A 113 -8.33 30.59 -22.55
N ARG A 114 -7.98 29.47 -21.97
CA ARG A 114 -7.08 28.49 -22.58
C ARG A 114 -7.70 27.82 -23.80
N PHE A 115 -8.98 27.58 -23.77
CA PHE A 115 -9.71 27.06 -24.93
C PHE A 115 -9.75 28.10 -26.10
N GLU A 116 -9.99 29.37 -25.79
CA GLU A 116 -9.99 30.47 -26.78
C GLU A 116 -8.59 30.70 -27.37
N GLU A 117 -7.53 30.54 -26.55
CA GLU A 117 -6.14 30.62 -27.06
C GLU A 117 -5.79 29.47 -28.01
N LEU A 118 -6.25 28.24 -27.67
CA LEU A 118 -6.06 27.09 -28.53
C LEU A 118 -6.86 27.19 -29.83
N ALA A 119 -8.07 27.72 -29.77
CA ALA A 119 -8.91 27.95 -30.95
C ALA A 119 -8.34 29.01 -31.90
N LYS A 120 -7.57 29.98 -31.39
CA LYS A 120 -6.87 30.99 -32.22
C LYS A 120 -5.57 30.49 -32.91
N ARG A 121 -5.07 29.32 -32.48
CA ARG A 121 -3.87 28.69 -33.05
C ARG A 121 -4.14 27.74 -34.22
N VAL A 122 -5.41 27.46 -34.46
CA VAL A 122 -5.88 26.72 -35.62
C VAL A 122 -6.37 27.71 -36.68
#